data_f96330f5ed962d501fff28cd60e4dac0
#
_entry.id   f96330f5ed962d501fff28cd60e4dac0
#
_cell.length_a   1.000
_cell.length_b   1.000
_cell.length_c   1.000
_cell.angle_alpha   90.00
_cell.angle_beta   90.00
_cell.angle_gamma   90.00
#
_symmetry.space_group_name_H-M   'P 1'
#
loop_
_entity.id
_entity.type
_entity.pdbx_description
1 polymer ?
#
loop_
_entity_poly.entity_id
_entity_poly.type
_entity_poly.pdbx_seq_one_letter_code
_entity_poly.pdbx_strand_id
1 'polypeptide(L)'
;MFSVSEETVRNVFITWINFMYLQWQELDIWSERSLVDTYMPRDFKMKFPNTRVIIDSLECKISKPKNPVAQQATWSSYKNDNTLKAVVGCTPGGLVSFVSEAYGGSASDRQIAERSSLCKITEAKDCVMADRGFNIQDLLITKDVVVNTPTFMRGKAQLSSSLLSRDRKISSKRIHIERIIGMARTYKILRQHMHPTVTKLGSEIIFICFMLCNFRPCIVGRDA
;
A
#
# COMPACT_ATOMS: atom_id res chain seq x y z
N MET A 1 1.38 -33.85 9.76
CA MET A 1 2.73 -33.33 9.48
C MET A 1 3.07 -33.81 8.09
N PHE A 2 3.48 -32.94 7.18
CA PHE A 2 3.81 -33.34 5.80
C PHE A 2 5.16 -34.07 5.82
N SER A 3 5.23 -35.27 5.26
CA SER A 3 6.46 -36.11 5.22
C SER A 3 7.40 -35.63 4.09
N VAL A 4 7.77 -34.35 4.10
CA VAL A 4 8.66 -33.72 3.12
C VAL A 4 9.78 -32.97 3.84
N SER A 5 10.95 -32.87 3.21
CA SER A 5 12.10 -32.16 3.78
C SER A 5 11.83 -30.63 3.79
N GLU A 6 12.45 -29.93 4.73
CA GLU A 6 12.39 -28.46 4.79
C GLU A 6 12.96 -27.83 3.50
N GLU A 7 13.97 -28.42 2.92
CA GLU A 7 14.55 -27.96 1.66
C GLU A 7 13.56 -28.10 0.50
N THR A 8 12.80 -29.19 0.42
CA THR A 8 11.73 -29.36 -0.56
C THR A 8 10.67 -28.29 -0.42
N VAL A 9 10.21 -28.03 0.82
CA VAL A 9 9.22 -26.97 1.09
C VAL A 9 9.75 -25.61 0.66
N ARG A 10 11.00 -25.29 0.99
CA ARG A 10 11.64 -24.04 0.60
C ARG A 10 11.72 -23.88 -0.91
N ASN A 11 12.17 -24.90 -1.61
CA ASN A 11 12.33 -24.87 -3.07
C ASN A 11 10.97 -24.71 -3.77
N VAL A 12 9.95 -25.46 -3.34
CA VAL A 12 8.58 -25.32 -3.85
C VAL A 12 8.05 -23.90 -3.58
N PHE A 13 8.23 -23.38 -2.37
CA PHE A 13 7.79 -22.03 -2.02
C PHE A 13 8.44 -20.97 -2.92
N ILE A 14 9.76 -20.99 -3.09
CA ILE A 14 10.49 -20.04 -3.93
C ILE A 14 10.02 -20.15 -5.39
N THR A 15 9.88 -21.36 -5.90
CA THR A 15 9.40 -21.60 -7.27
C THR A 15 8.03 -21.01 -7.51
N TRP A 16 7.09 -21.26 -6.58
CA TRP A 16 5.72 -20.73 -6.71
C TRP A 16 5.65 -19.20 -6.54
N ILE A 17 6.43 -18.62 -5.65
CA ILE A 17 6.50 -17.15 -5.50
C ILE A 17 6.98 -16.53 -6.82
N ASN A 18 8.10 -17.01 -7.38
CA ASN A 18 8.60 -16.48 -8.64
C ASN A 18 7.63 -16.70 -9.79
N PHE A 19 7.03 -17.89 -9.89
CA PHE A 19 6.06 -18.19 -10.95
C PHE A 19 4.84 -17.27 -10.88
N MET A 20 4.20 -17.16 -9.71
CA MET A 20 3.02 -16.30 -9.56
C MET A 20 3.37 -14.82 -9.80
N TYR A 21 4.52 -14.36 -9.30
CA TYR A 21 4.95 -12.98 -9.53
C TYR A 21 5.12 -12.69 -11.01
N LEU A 22 5.88 -13.53 -11.74
CA LEU A 22 6.11 -13.37 -13.18
C LEU A 22 4.80 -13.38 -14.00
N GLN A 23 3.83 -14.21 -13.61
CA GLN A 23 2.53 -14.25 -14.29
C GLN A 23 1.66 -13.03 -13.96
N TRP A 24 1.65 -12.59 -12.72
CA TRP A 24 0.72 -11.55 -12.28
C TRP A 24 1.25 -10.13 -12.48
N GLN A 25 2.56 -9.93 -12.59
CA GLN A 25 3.12 -8.62 -12.93
C GLN A 25 2.76 -8.15 -14.35
N GLU A 26 2.42 -9.09 -15.25
CA GLU A 26 1.93 -8.77 -16.61
C GLU A 26 0.49 -8.25 -16.60
N LEU A 27 -0.24 -8.41 -15.49
CA LEU A 27 -1.61 -7.92 -15.39
C LEU A 27 -1.59 -6.42 -15.08
N ASP A 28 -2.34 -5.65 -15.86
CA ASP A 28 -2.62 -4.26 -15.49
C ASP A 28 -3.65 -4.26 -14.34
N ILE A 29 -3.14 -4.02 -13.12
CA ILE A 29 -3.98 -3.93 -11.92
C ILE A 29 -4.49 -2.51 -11.67
N TRP A 30 -4.05 -1.51 -12.45
CA TRP A 30 -4.54 -0.16 -12.34
C TRP A 30 -5.95 -0.07 -12.94
N SER A 31 -6.94 -0.07 -12.06
CA SER A 31 -8.35 -0.15 -12.46
C SER A 31 -8.74 1.03 -13.35
N GLU A 32 -9.43 0.77 -14.47
CA GLU A 32 -10.01 1.83 -15.31
C GLU A 32 -10.97 2.72 -14.52
N ARG A 33 -11.06 3.97 -14.90
CA ARG A 33 -11.91 4.96 -14.24
C ARG A 33 -13.38 4.52 -14.19
N SER A 34 -13.89 3.99 -15.30
CA SER A 34 -15.26 3.47 -15.41
C SER A 34 -15.56 2.37 -14.38
N LEU A 35 -14.59 1.48 -14.16
CA LEU A 35 -14.70 0.40 -13.19
C LEU A 35 -14.69 0.97 -11.75
N VAL A 36 -13.78 1.89 -11.46
CA VAL A 36 -13.72 2.56 -10.15
C VAL A 36 -15.04 3.26 -9.84
N ASP A 37 -15.58 4.01 -10.80
CA ASP A 37 -16.85 4.74 -10.64
C ASP A 37 -18.05 3.82 -10.46
N THR A 38 -18.06 2.67 -11.14
CA THR A 38 -19.13 1.66 -11.02
C THR A 38 -19.20 1.07 -9.63
N TYR A 39 -18.05 0.69 -9.07
CA TYR A 39 -17.95 0.03 -7.76
C TYR A 39 -17.67 0.99 -6.61
N MET A 40 -17.60 2.29 -6.87
CA MET A 40 -17.39 3.30 -5.83
C MET A 40 -18.56 3.34 -4.86
N PRO A 41 -18.35 3.23 -3.53
CA PRO A 41 -19.39 3.35 -2.54
C PRO A 41 -20.11 4.70 -2.61
N ARG A 42 -21.42 4.71 -2.27
CA ARG A 42 -22.28 5.87 -2.39
C ARG A 42 -21.74 7.10 -1.65
N ASP A 43 -21.21 6.92 -0.46
CA ASP A 43 -20.67 8.02 0.35
C ASP A 43 -19.36 8.60 -0.25
N PHE A 44 -18.56 7.80 -0.96
CA PHE A 44 -17.42 8.28 -1.75
C PHE A 44 -17.89 9.12 -2.93
N LYS A 45 -18.87 8.63 -3.70
CA LYS A 45 -19.45 9.37 -4.85
C LYS A 45 -19.91 10.76 -4.46
N MET A 46 -20.49 10.91 -3.26
CA MET A 46 -20.99 12.20 -2.79
C MET A 46 -19.89 13.14 -2.27
N LYS A 47 -18.84 12.60 -1.63
CA LYS A 47 -17.86 13.43 -0.91
C LYS A 47 -16.52 13.55 -1.64
N PHE A 48 -16.10 12.52 -2.35
CA PHE A 48 -14.81 12.41 -3.01
C PHE A 48 -14.91 11.70 -4.37
N PRO A 49 -15.76 12.19 -5.31
CA PRO A 49 -16.10 11.47 -6.54
C PRO A 49 -14.90 11.19 -7.44
N ASN A 50 -13.86 12.02 -7.38
CA ASN A 50 -12.66 11.87 -8.21
C ASN A 50 -11.61 10.93 -7.63
N THR A 51 -11.85 10.30 -6.48
CA THR A 51 -10.87 9.39 -5.87
C THR A 51 -10.65 8.19 -6.77
N ARG A 52 -9.42 8.05 -7.28
CA ARG A 52 -8.98 6.89 -8.07
C ARG A 52 -8.44 5.80 -7.18
N VAL A 53 -7.61 6.18 -6.22
CA VAL A 53 -6.89 5.27 -5.34
C VAL A 53 -6.74 5.86 -3.94
N ILE A 54 -6.79 4.98 -2.95
CA ILE A 54 -6.44 5.27 -1.56
C ILE A 54 -5.13 4.53 -1.30
N ILE A 55 -4.08 5.24 -0.89
CA ILE A 55 -2.76 4.66 -0.66
C ILE A 55 -2.37 4.73 0.82
N ASP A 56 -1.60 3.73 1.22
CA ASP A 56 -0.95 3.70 2.53
C ASP A 56 0.33 2.87 2.45
N SER A 57 1.17 2.91 3.48
CA SER A 57 2.40 2.13 3.53
C SER A 57 2.24 0.88 4.39
N LEU A 58 2.72 -0.24 3.85
CA LEU A 58 2.91 -1.48 4.60
C LEU A 58 4.37 -1.57 5.04
N GLU A 59 4.61 -1.84 6.32
CA GLU A 59 5.91 -2.26 6.83
C GLU A 59 5.86 -3.69 7.36
N CYS A 60 6.74 -4.55 6.83
CA CYS A 60 6.92 -5.93 7.25
C CYS A 60 8.26 -6.07 7.98
N LYS A 61 8.26 -6.65 9.17
CA LYS A 61 9.48 -6.90 9.92
C LYS A 61 10.35 -7.94 9.23
N ILE A 62 11.66 -7.72 9.26
CA ILE A 62 12.65 -8.67 8.74
C ILE A 62 13.65 -9.02 9.83
N SER A 63 14.27 -10.17 9.72
CA SER A 63 15.42 -10.52 10.58
C SER A 63 16.52 -9.48 10.38
N LYS A 64 17.14 -9.05 11.47
CA LYS A 64 18.21 -8.05 11.44
C LYS A 64 19.34 -8.48 10.49
N PRO A 65 19.64 -7.68 9.46
CA PRO A 65 20.74 -7.99 8.52
C PRO A 65 22.09 -8.03 9.23
N LYS A 66 23.00 -8.89 8.79
CA LYS A 66 24.36 -8.93 9.33
C LYS A 66 25.22 -7.75 8.87
N ASN A 67 24.96 -7.23 7.66
CA ASN A 67 25.69 -6.10 7.09
C ASN A 67 25.21 -4.79 7.72
N PRO A 68 26.09 -3.95 8.29
CA PRO A 68 25.71 -2.67 8.92
C PRO A 68 25.02 -1.69 7.97
N VAL A 69 25.43 -1.64 6.70
CA VAL A 69 24.79 -0.78 5.69
C VAL A 69 23.35 -1.23 5.44
N ALA A 70 23.13 -2.56 5.33
CA ALA A 70 21.79 -3.11 5.18
C ALA A 70 20.95 -2.89 6.44
N GLN A 71 21.54 -2.96 7.65
CA GLN A 71 20.83 -2.63 8.90
C GLN A 71 20.33 -1.18 8.86
N GLN A 72 21.19 -0.23 8.52
CA GLN A 72 20.84 1.18 8.45
C GLN A 72 19.75 1.43 7.38
N ALA A 73 19.90 0.84 6.20
CA ALA A 73 18.94 0.99 5.11
C ALA A 73 17.56 0.41 5.43
N THR A 74 17.49 -0.64 6.26
CA THR A 74 16.23 -1.30 6.62
C THR A 74 15.65 -0.85 7.97
N TRP A 75 16.35 0.01 8.71
CA TRP A 75 15.89 0.48 10.02
C TRP A 75 14.70 1.42 9.90
N SER A 76 13.60 1.07 10.55
CA SER A 76 12.42 1.91 10.69
C SER A 76 12.37 2.51 12.09
N SER A 77 12.53 3.83 12.20
CA SER A 77 12.39 4.54 13.48
C SER A 77 10.95 4.44 14.03
N TYR A 78 9.95 4.33 13.14
CA TYR A 78 8.55 4.19 13.53
C TYR A 78 8.25 2.82 14.16
N LYS A 79 8.82 1.75 13.60
CA LYS A 79 8.63 0.37 14.11
C LYS A 79 9.68 -0.04 15.13
N ASN A 80 10.75 0.77 15.30
CA ASN A 80 11.93 0.45 16.11
C ASN A 80 12.49 -0.95 15.80
N ASP A 81 12.56 -1.26 14.49
CA ASP A 81 12.96 -2.58 13.98
C ASP A 81 13.48 -2.47 12.54
N ASN A 82 14.12 -3.53 12.04
CA ASN A 82 14.45 -3.64 10.63
C ASN A 82 13.21 -4.10 9.85
N THR A 83 12.85 -3.37 8.81
CA THR A 83 11.63 -3.62 8.02
C THR A 83 11.88 -3.52 6.52
N LEU A 84 11.01 -4.17 5.75
CA LEU A 84 10.72 -3.84 4.36
C LEU A 84 9.45 -3.02 4.30
N LYS A 85 9.43 -2.00 3.48
CA LYS A 85 8.34 -1.05 3.33
C LYS A 85 7.90 -0.96 1.87
N ALA A 86 6.60 -1.05 1.63
CA ALA A 86 6.00 -0.87 0.31
C ALA A 86 4.78 0.05 0.41
N VAL A 87 4.51 0.83 -0.63
CA VAL A 87 3.28 1.59 -0.78
C VAL A 87 2.27 0.72 -1.51
N VAL A 88 1.08 0.63 -0.94
CA VAL A 88 -0.03 -0.15 -1.50
C VAL A 88 -1.23 0.76 -1.72
N GLY A 89 -2.05 0.45 -2.71
CA GLY A 89 -3.22 1.22 -3.05
C GLY A 89 -4.44 0.35 -3.35
N CYS A 90 -5.60 0.83 -2.94
CA CYS A 90 -6.86 0.22 -3.33
C CYS A 90 -7.83 1.26 -3.90
N THR A 91 -8.75 0.82 -4.75
CA THR A 91 -9.87 1.65 -5.18
C THR A 91 -10.79 1.96 -3.99
N PRO A 92 -11.65 2.99 -4.08
CA PRO A 92 -12.69 3.23 -3.08
C PRO A 92 -13.57 2.01 -2.79
N GLY A 93 -13.79 1.15 -3.78
CA GLY A 93 -14.52 -0.12 -3.65
C GLY A 93 -13.73 -1.24 -2.97
N GLY A 94 -12.44 -1.03 -2.64
CA GLY A 94 -11.63 -2.01 -1.92
C GLY A 94 -10.87 -3.02 -2.78
N LEU A 95 -10.77 -2.81 -4.10
CA LEU A 95 -9.93 -3.61 -4.99
C LEU A 95 -8.48 -3.11 -4.89
N VAL A 96 -7.52 -3.99 -4.62
CA VAL A 96 -6.09 -3.66 -4.70
C VAL A 96 -5.74 -3.34 -6.14
N SER A 97 -5.30 -2.12 -6.40
CA SER A 97 -5.00 -1.60 -7.74
C SER A 97 -3.58 -1.06 -7.88
N PHE A 98 -2.81 -1.06 -6.80
CA PHE A 98 -1.42 -0.60 -6.81
C PHE A 98 -0.61 -1.28 -5.71
N VAL A 99 0.59 -1.75 -6.06
CA VAL A 99 1.60 -2.25 -5.11
C VAL A 99 2.97 -1.83 -5.63
N SER A 100 3.73 -1.08 -4.84
CA SER A 100 5.11 -0.71 -5.19
C SER A 100 6.09 -1.84 -4.90
N GLU A 101 7.29 -1.74 -5.47
CA GLU A 101 8.44 -2.50 -4.98
C GLU A 101 8.67 -2.25 -3.48
N ALA A 102 9.29 -3.22 -2.82
CA ALA A 102 9.68 -3.09 -1.42
C ALA A 102 11.02 -2.38 -1.27
N TYR A 103 11.07 -1.45 -0.35
CA TYR A 103 12.27 -0.69 0.03
C TYR A 103 12.63 -0.98 1.48
N GLY A 104 13.85 -0.63 1.88
CA GLY A 104 14.23 -0.67 3.30
C GLY A 104 13.40 0.32 4.13
N GLY A 105 13.13 -0.02 5.39
CA GLY A 105 12.27 0.76 6.30
C GLY A 105 12.71 2.20 6.55
N SER A 106 13.98 2.54 6.25
CA SER A 106 14.47 3.93 6.32
C SER A 106 13.93 4.82 5.20
N ALA A 107 13.39 4.24 4.11
CA ALA A 107 12.81 5.03 3.02
C ALA A 107 11.52 5.73 3.48
N SER A 108 11.37 7.00 3.11
CA SER A 108 10.13 7.73 3.37
C SER A 108 9.02 7.33 2.38
N ASP A 109 7.75 7.49 2.79
CA ASP A 109 6.60 7.21 1.92
C ASP A 109 6.68 8.01 0.62
N ARG A 110 7.14 9.28 0.71
CA ARG A 110 7.39 10.13 -0.46
C ARG A 110 8.43 9.53 -1.40
N GLN A 111 9.57 9.06 -0.88
CA GLN A 111 10.63 8.47 -1.71
C GLN A 111 10.14 7.21 -2.43
N ILE A 112 9.33 6.38 -1.77
CA ILE A 112 8.76 5.19 -2.38
C ILE A 112 7.76 5.57 -3.47
N ALA A 113 6.85 6.51 -3.20
CA ALA A 113 5.88 6.98 -4.18
C ALA A 113 6.56 7.59 -5.42
N GLU A 114 7.61 8.41 -5.24
CA GLU A 114 8.38 9.03 -6.31
C GLU A 114 9.09 8.02 -7.21
N ARG A 115 9.66 6.96 -6.61
CA ARG A 115 10.39 5.90 -7.33
C ARG A 115 9.48 4.86 -7.95
N SER A 116 8.24 4.77 -7.51
CA SER A 116 7.25 3.82 -8.02
C SER A 116 6.60 4.30 -9.33
N SER A 117 5.79 3.45 -9.93
CA SER A 117 4.98 3.82 -11.09
C SER A 117 3.79 4.72 -10.76
N LEU A 118 3.45 4.96 -9.49
CA LEU A 118 2.25 5.69 -9.07
C LEU A 118 2.09 7.02 -9.81
N CYS A 119 3.16 7.84 -9.82
CA CYS A 119 3.13 9.14 -10.49
C CYS A 119 3.02 9.02 -12.02
N LYS A 120 3.34 7.87 -12.62
CA LYS A 120 3.26 7.63 -14.06
C LYS A 120 1.87 7.21 -14.49
N ILE A 121 1.23 6.33 -13.71
CA ILE A 121 -0.06 5.70 -14.04
C ILE A 121 -1.28 6.54 -13.68
N THR A 122 -1.13 7.56 -12.79
CA THR A 122 -2.21 8.51 -12.50
C THR A 122 -2.53 9.39 -13.70
N GLU A 123 -3.81 9.63 -13.93
CA GLU A 123 -4.37 10.40 -15.05
C GLU A 123 -4.88 11.76 -14.60
N ALA A 124 -5.03 12.70 -15.54
CA ALA A 124 -5.55 14.03 -15.24
C ALA A 124 -6.94 13.94 -14.57
N LYS A 125 -7.17 14.80 -13.57
CA LYS A 125 -8.38 14.86 -12.73
C LYS A 125 -8.57 13.70 -11.77
N ASP A 126 -7.63 12.74 -11.72
CA ASP A 126 -7.62 11.75 -10.65
C ASP A 126 -7.38 12.40 -9.29
N CYS A 127 -7.86 11.73 -8.25
CA CYS A 127 -7.54 12.09 -6.89
C CYS A 127 -6.91 10.89 -6.17
N VAL A 128 -5.76 11.11 -5.56
CA VAL A 128 -5.09 10.16 -4.68
C VAL A 128 -5.43 10.53 -3.24
N MET A 129 -5.97 9.59 -2.47
CA MET A 129 -6.20 9.78 -1.04
C MET A 129 -5.08 9.10 -0.24
N ALA A 130 -4.45 9.84 0.67
CA ALA A 130 -3.28 9.35 1.39
C ALA A 130 -3.20 9.88 2.83
N ASP A 131 -2.30 9.31 3.64
CA ASP A 131 -1.97 9.86 4.95
C ASP A 131 -1.06 11.09 4.82
N ARG A 132 -0.93 11.82 5.92
CA ARG A 132 -0.06 13.03 6.04
C ARG A 132 1.39 12.77 5.66
N GLY A 133 1.89 11.54 5.87
CA GLY A 133 3.25 11.13 5.52
C GLY A 133 3.54 11.21 4.02
N PHE A 134 2.50 11.13 3.19
CA PHE A 134 2.60 11.23 1.73
C PHE A 134 2.55 12.68 1.28
N ASN A 135 3.67 13.39 1.34
CA ASN A 135 3.78 14.73 0.81
C ASN A 135 4.20 14.66 -0.67
N ILE A 136 3.26 14.28 -1.56
CA ILE A 136 3.49 14.01 -2.98
C ILE A 136 2.69 14.94 -3.92
N GLN A 137 2.01 15.96 -3.41
CA GLN A 137 1.20 16.86 -4.22
C GLN A 137 2.02 17.55 -5.31
N ASP A 138 3.24 17.95 -5.01
CA ASP A 138 4.17 18.59 -5.97
C ASP A 138 4.60 17.65 -7.10
N LEU A 139 4.65 16.32 -6.86
CA LEU A 139 4.97 15.33 -7.88
C LEU A 139 3.82 15.12 -8.88
N LEU A 140 2.59 15.40 -8.46
CA LEU A 140 1.37 15.10 -9.22
C LEU A 140 0.67 16.34 -9.79
N ILE A 141 1.06 17.55 -9.35
CA ILE A 141 0.42 18.81 -9.76
C ILE A 141 0.52 19.08 -11.25
N THR A 142 1.63 18.68 -11.88
CA THR A 142 1.86 18.86 -13.32
C THR A 142 0.91 18.03 -14.19
N LYS A 143 0.28 17.01 -13.60
CA LYS A 143 -0.69 16.13 -14.24
C LYS A 143 -2.15 16.46 -13.92
N ASP A 144 -2.41 17.56 -13.22
CA ASP A 144 -3.76 17.91 -12.73
C ASP A 144 -4.36 16.82 -11.81
N VAL A 145 -3.51 16.18 -10.99
CA VAL A 145 -3.90 15.17 -10.01
C VAL A 145 -3.92 15.80 -8.62
N VAL A 146 -5.01 15.60 -7.89
CA VAL A 146 -5.19 16.13 -6.53
C VAL A 146 -4.82 15.08 -5.49
N VAL A 147 -4.06 15.46 -4.46
CA VAL A 147 -3.79 14.58 -3.32
C VAL A 147 -4.62 15.02 -2.11
N ASN A 148 -5.56 14.18 -1.69
CA ASN A 148 -6.35 14.39 -0.50
C ASN A 148 -5.65 13.80 0.73
N THR A 149 -5.01 14.67 1.51
CA THR A 149 -4.40 14.33 2.80
C THR A 149 -5.01 15.17 3.92
N PRO A 150 -5.01 14.67 5.17
CA PRO A 150 -5.36 15.49 6.33
C PRO A 150 -4.41 16.68 6.49
N THR A 151 -4.92 17.80 6.97
CA THR A 151 -4.18 19.07 7.07
C THR A 151 -3.06 19.03 8.10
N PHE A 152 -1.93 19.68 7.81
CA PHE A 152 -0.85 19.86 8.79
C PHE A 152 -1.16 21.03 9.73
N MET A 153 -0.99 20.80 11.03
CA MET A 153 -1.08 21.85 12.07
C MET A 153 0.25 22.62 12.18
N ARG A 154 0.72 23.28 11.10
CA ARG A 154 1.91 24.12 11.20
C ARG A 154 1.57 25.45 11.90
N GLY A 155 2.05 25.61 13.14
CA GLY A 155 2.04 26.91 13.85
C GLY A 155 0.66 27.46 14.26
N LYS A 156 -0.45 26.68 14.14
CA LYS A 156 -1.78 27.08 14.57
C LYS A 156 -2.18 26.30 15.81
N ALA A 157 -2.64 27.01 16.84
CA ALA A 157 -3.12 26.39 18.09
C ALA A 157 -4.38 25.55 17.88
N GLN A 158 -5.22 25.88 16.87
CA GLN A 158 -6.44 25.16 16.52
C GLN A 158 -6.70 25.24 15.01
N LEU A 159 -7.26 24.14 14.44
CA LEU A 159 -7.81 24.13 13.08
C LEU A 159 -9.24 24.69 13.11
N SER A 160 -9.66 25.33 12.01
CA SER A 160 -11.04 25.74 11.84
C SER A 160 -11.96 24.50 11.84
N SER A 161 -13.22 24.68 12.29
CA SER A 161 -14.20 23.59 12.34
C SER A 161 -14.45 22.94 10.97
N SER A 162 -14.39 23.72 9.90
CA SER A 162 -14.51 23.23 8.51
C SER A 162 -13.35 22.32 8.11
N LEU A 163 -12.11 22.67 8.44
CA LEU A 163 -10.92 21.83 8.18
C LEU A 163 -10.96 20.56 9.01
N LEU A 164 -11.35 20.65 10.29
CA LEU A 164 -11.53 19.47 11.14
C LEU A 164 -12.59 18.51 10.58
N SER A 165 -13.71 19.04 10.07
CA SER A 165 -14.76 18.23 9.44
C SER A 165 -14.26 17.56 8.17
N ARG A 166 -13.49 18.28 7.32
CA ARG A 166 -12.86 17.71 6.12
C ARG A 166 -11.87 16.60 6.48
N ASP A 167 -10.99 16.85 7.43
CA ASP A 167 -9.96 15.89 7.85
C ASP A 167 -10.56 14.61 8.44
N ARG A 168 -11.65 14.73 9.23
CA ARG A 168 -12.41 13.57 9.72
C ARG A 168 -13.01 12.75 8.57
N LYS A 169 -13.55 13.42 7.54
CA LYS A 169 -14.08 12.74 6.35
C LYS A 169 -12.99 11.98 5.60
N ILE A 170 -11.81 12.57 5.39
CA ILE A 170 -10.67 11.91 4.75
C ILE A 170 -10.24 10.71 5.58
N SER A 171 -10.04 10.88 6.89
CA SER A 171 -9.59 9.79 7.78
C SER A 171 -10.59 8.63 7.81
N SER A 172 -11.92 8.93 7.82
CA SER A 172 -12.94 7.88 7.79
C SER A 172 -12.92 7.05 6.50
N LYS A 173 -12.50 7.64 5.38
CA LYS A 173 -12.43 6.94 4.08
C LYS A 173 -11.13 6.17 3.88
N ARG A 174 -10.06 6.59 4.54
CA ARG A 174 -8.79 5.85 4.53
C ARG A 174 -8.88 4.48 5.24
N ILE A 175 -9.89 4.25 6.07
CA ILE A 175 -10.11 2.94 6.71
C ILE A 175 -10.19 1.79 5.69
N HIS A 176 -10.55 2.07 4.44
CA HIS A 176 -10.62 1.03 3.40
C HIS A 176 -9.25 0.41 3.13
N ILE A 177 -8.20 1.24 2.93
CA ILE A 177 -6.84 0.71 2.71
C ILE A 177 -6.29 0.05 3.99
N GLU A 178 -6.61 0.56 5.17
CA GLU A 178 -6.21 -0.04 6.44
C GLU A 178 -6.80 -1.45 6.60
N ARG A 179 -8.06 -1.65 6.19
CA ARG A 179 -8.72 -2.97 6.17
C ARG A 179 -8.05 -3.92 5.16
N ILE A 180 -7.68 -3.44 3.97
CA ILE A 180 -6.95 -4.23 2.98
C ILE A 180 -5.58 -4.65 3.52
N ILE A 181 -4.83 -3.74 4.13
CA ILE A 181 -3.56 -4.05 4.80
C ILE A 181 -3.79 -5.06 5.93
N GLY A 182 -4.85 -4.90 6.72
CA GLY A 182 -5.25 -5.86 7.74
C GLY A 182 -5.53 -7.25 7.18
N MET A 183 -6.20 -7.32 6.02
CA MET A 183 -6.47 -8.58 5.31
C MET A 183 -5.17 -9.21 4.80
N ALA A 184 -4.28 -8.45 4.19
CA ALA A 184 -2.98 -8.94 3.75
C ALA A 184 -2.13 -9.46 4.92
N ARG A 185 -2.19 -8.82 6.09
CA ARG A 185 -1.50 -9.27 7.31
C ARG A 185 -2.07 -10.57 7.92
N THR A 186 -3.18 -11.11 7.42
CA THR A 186 -3.61 -12.47 7.81
C THR A 186 -2.66 -13.54 7.26
N TYR A 187 -1.91 -13.24 6.19
CA TYR A 187 -0.81 -14.08 5.74
C TYR A 187 0.35 -13.95 6.74
N LYS A 188 0.70 -15.07 7.38
CA LYS A 188 1.71 -15.10 8.47
C LYS A 188 3.05 -14.51 8.05
N ILE A 189 3.43 -14.66 6.77
CA ILE A 189 4.70 -14.16 6.24
C ILE A 189 4.81 -12.63 6.30
N LEU A 190 3.71 -11.88 6.19
CA LEU A 190 3.68 -10.43 6.33
C LEU A 190 3.57 -9.95 7.78
N ARG A 191 3.17 -10.83 8.70
CA ARG A 191 2.97 -10.51 10.11
C ARG A 191 4.17 -10.84 10.98
N GLN A 192 4.89 -11.91 10.64
CA GLN A 192 6.08 -12.37 11.36
C GLN A 192 7.36 -11.76 10.77
N HIS A 193 8.47 -11.86 11.49
CA HIS A 193 9.78 -11.48 10.95
C HIS A 193 10.11 -12.37 9.75
N MET A 194 10.30 -11.75 8.58
CA MET A 194 10.75 -12.47 7.39
C MET A 194 12.14 -13.02 7.61
N HIS A 195 12.31 -14.31 7.36
CA HIS A 195 13.62 -14.96 7.47
C HIS A 195 14.57 -14.42 6.36
N PRO A 196 15.88 -14.30 6.62
CA PRO A 196 16.85 -13.76 5.65
C PRO A 196 16.83 -14.44 4.28
N THR A 197 16.53 -15.75 4.23
CA THR A 197 16.47 -16.51 2.96
C THR A 197 15.36 -16.06 2.04
N VAL A 198 14.25 -15.53 2.57
CA VAL A 198 13.09 -15.09 1.78
C VAL A 198 12.97 -13.56 1.71
N THR A 199 13.73 -12.81 2.51
CA THR A 199 13.72 -11.34 2.48
C THR A 199 14.09 -10.77 1.11
N LYS A 200 14.91 -11.49 0.33
CA LYS A 200 15.27 -11.11 -1.04
C LYS A 200 14.09 -11.13 -2.01
N LEU A 201 13.05 -11.90 -1.69
CA LEU A 201 11.80 -11.99 -2.43
C LEU A 201 10.70 -11.13 -1.78
N GLY A 202 11.09 -10.11 -1.03
CA GLY A 202 10.15 -9.29 -0.27
C GLY A 202 9.14 -8.56 -1.13
N SER A 203 9.57 -8.01 -2.28
CA SER A 203 8.69 -7.35 -3.25
C SER A 203 7.67 -8.33 -3.81
N GLU A 204 8.12 -9.47 -4.29
CA GLU A 204 7.30 -10.53 -4.87
C GLU A 204 6.28 -11.07 -3.86
N ILE A 205 6.72 -11.32 -2.63
CA ILE A 205 5.86 -11.82 -1.56
C ILE A 205 4.79 -10.79 -1.19
N ILE A 206 5.16 -9.52 -1.04
CA ILE A 206 4.20 -8.45 -0.74
C ILE A 206 3.19 -8.33 -1.88
N PHE A 207 3.66 -8.25 -3.12
CA PHE A 207 2.80 -8.15 -4.31
C PHE A 207 1.80 -9.31 -4.35
N ILE A 208 2.26 -10.56 -4.24
CA ILE A 208 1.40 -11.74 -4.30
C ILE A 208 0.37 -11.75 -3.17
N CYS A 209 0.77 -11.41 -1.93
CA CYS A 209 -0.16 -11.35 -0.80
C CYS A 209 -1.28 -10.32 -1.02
N PHE A 210 -0.98 -9.18 -1.62
CA PHE A 210 -1.99 -8.18 -1.97
C PHE A 210 -2.85 -8.61 -3.15
N MET A 211 -2.27 -9.22 -4.18
CA MET A 211 -3.04 -9.79 -5.30
C MET A 211 -4.02 -10.85 -4.82
N LEU A 212 -3.60 -11.73 -3.90
CA LEU A 212 -4.48 -12.73 -3.28
C LEU A 212 -5.64 -12.11 -2.47
N CYS A 213 -5.51 -10.87 -1.99
CA CYS A 213 -6.62 -10.17 -1.36
C CYS A 213 -7.78 -9.90 -2.32
N ASN A 214 -7.50 -9.70 -3.62
CA ASN A 214 -8.53 -9.46 -4.63
C ASN A 214 -9.44 -10.68 -4.90
N PHE A 215 -9.00 -11.88 -4.52
CA PHE A 215 -9.81 -13.11 -4.61
C PHE A 215 -10.65 -13.39 -3.35
N ARG A 216 -10.55 -12.53 -2.34
CA ARG A 216 -11.32 -12.66 -1.09
C ARG A 216 -12.62 -11.84 -1.18
N PRO A 217 -13.62 -12.17 -0.33
CA PRO A 217 -14.83 -11.36 -0.24
C PRO A 217 -14.51 -9.89 0.01
N CYS A 218 -15.22 -9.01 -0.70
CA CYS A 218 -15.07 -7.56 -0.54
C CYS A 218 -15.41 -7.15 0.91
N ILE A 219 -14.50 -6.40 1.53
CA ILE A 219 -14.65 -5.90 2.91
C ILE A 219 -15.22 -4.49 2.98
N VAL A 220 -15.46 -3.87 1.82
CA VAL A 220 -16.07 -2.55 1.69
C VAL A 220 -17.53 -2.73 1.32
N GLY A 221 -18.45 -2.28 2.19
CA GLY A 221 -19.87 -2.28 1.88
C GLY A 221 -20.19 -1.27 0.75
N ARG A 222 -21.26 -1.55 -0.02
CA ARG A 222 -21.72 -0.64 -1.10
C ARG A 222 -22.17 0.73 -0.57
N ASP A 223 -22.56 0.80 0.69
CA ASP A 223 -23.04 2.01 1.38
C ASP A 223 -21.97 2.62 2.32
N ALA A 224 -20.70 2.18 2.21
CA ALA A 224 -19.60 2.59 3.09
C ALA A 224 -19.10 4.02 2.82
#